data_7593fd1321c245b8f2dbb893edb4275e
#
_entry.id   7593fd1321c245b8f2dbb893edb4275e
#
_cell.length_a   1.000
_cell.length_b   1.000
_cell.length_c   1.000
_cell.angle_alpha   90.00
_cell.angle_beta   90.00
_cell.angle_gamma   90.00
#
_symmetry.space_group_name_H-M   'P 1'
#
loop_
_entity.id
_entity.type
_entity.pdbx_description
1 polymer ?
#
loop_
_entity_poly.entity_id
_entity_poly.type
_entity_poly.pdbx_seq_one_letter_code
_entity_poly.pdbx_strand_id
1 'polypeptide(L)'
;MITTVYNKQKDLPLSVANIKLMIPFLLRNLNISTDEVVLHFVSKAAIGKVHSSFFADPSPTDCISFPIDPPETKELDGKHRILGEVFVCPKVALEYASEQKLNPHLETKLYIIHGILHLIGYDDLDSSSRRKMRQMEQKCLKICEPFSLSKKRLS
;
A
#
# COMPACT_ATOMS: atom_id res chain seq x y z
N MET A 1 -12.43 -11.65 -2.98
CA MET A 1 -11.88 -10.30 -2.84
C MET A 1 -11.09 -9.90 -4.09
N ILE A 2 -11.26 -8.67 -4.53
CA ILE A 2 -10.62 -8.12 -5.73
C ILE A 2 -9.55 -7.12 -5.31
N THR A 3 -8.35 -7.25 -5.87
CA THR A 3 -7.31 -6.22 -5.79
C THR A 3 -7.22 -5.54 -7.14
N THR A 4 -7.64 -4.28 -7.20
CA THR A 4 -7.57 -3.48 -8.41
C THR A 4 -6.28 -2.67 -8.39
N VAL A 5 -5.45 -2.80 -9.42
CA VAL A 5 -4.15 -2.14 -9.49
C VAL A 5 -4.07 -1.28 -10.74
N TYR A 6 -3.80 0.00 -10.53
CA TYR A 6 -3.48 0.95 -11.60
C TYR A 6 -2.00 1.29 -11.50
N ASN A 7 -1.21 0.78 -12.44
CA ASN A 7 0.24 1.06 -12.49
C ASN A 7 0.51 2.13 -13.55
N LYS A 8 0.56 3.39 -13.12
CA LYS A 8 0.74 4.56 -14.00
C LYS A 8 2.11 5.19 -13.85
N GLN A 9 3.14 4.39 -13.53
CA GLN A 9 4.51 4.86 -13.37
C GLN A 9 5.47 3.95 -14.16
N LYS A 10 6.64 4.45 -14.48
CA LYS A 10 7.68 3.70 -15.21
C LYS A 10 9.01 3.69 -14.46
N ASP A 11 9.03 4.23 -13.25
CA ASP A 11 10.27 4.39 -12.48
C ASP A 11 10.81 3.08 -11.92
N LEU A 12 9.90 2.18 -11.52
CA LEU A 12 10.26 0.88 -10.94
C LEU A 12 9.37 -0.20 -11.54
N PRO A 13 9.96 -1.21 -12.24
CA PRO A 13 9.17 -2.34 -12.73
C PRO A 13 8.57 -3.14 -11.57
N LEU A 14 7.26 -3.39 -11.64
CA LEU A 14 6.52 -4.08 -10.58
C LEU A 14 5.79 -5.31 -11.14
N SER A 15 5.79 -6.40 -10.38
CA SER A 15 4.95 -7.55 -10.66
C SER A 15 3.53 -7.31 -10.14
N VAL A 16 2.66 -6.79 -11.00
CA VAL A 16 1.26 -6.55 -10.66
C VAL A 16 0.56 -7.87 -10.29
N ALA A 17 0.90 -8.96 -10.97
CA ALA A 17 0.35 -10.28 -10.67
C ALA A 17 0.63 -10.69 -9.22
N ASN A 18 1.89 -10.53 -8.76
CA ASN A 18 2.25 -10.87 -7.38
C ASN A 18 1.57 -9.96 -6.37
N ILE A 19 1.44 -8.67 -6.68
CA ILE A 19 0.72 -7.72 -5.81
C ILE A 19 -0.73 -8.15 -5.65
N LYS A 20 -1.40 -8.54 -6.73
CA LYS A 20 -2.79 -9.00 -6.70
C LYS A 20 -2.99 -10.29 -5.89
N LEU A 21 -1.96 -11.13 -5.80
CA LEU A 21 -1.98 -12.32 -4.96
C LEU A 21 -1.67 -11.98 -3.49
N MET A 22 -0.75 -11.06 -3.28
CA MET A 22 -0.26 -10.67 -1.95
C MET A 22 -1.33 -10.04 -1.08
N ILE A 23 -2.11 -9.11 -1.63
CA ILE A 23 -3.08 -8.34 -0.85
C ILE A 23 -4.17 -9.24 -0.23
N PRO A 24 -4.85 -10.11 -0.99
CA PRO A 24 -5.84 -11.02 -0.38
C PRO A 24 -5.22 -11.94 0.67
N PHE A 25 -4.01 -12.42 0.41
CA PHE A 25 -3.28 -13.27 1.35
C PHE A 25 -3.00 -12.53 2.66
N LEU A 26 -2.52 -11.29 2.57
CA LEU A 26 -2.25 -10.46 3.74
C LEU A 26 -3.53 -10.22 4.56
N LEU A 27 -4.59 -9.77 3.91
CA LEU A 27 -5.85 -9.45 4.61
C LEU A 27 -6.46 -10.68 5.26
N ARG A 28 -6.38 -11.85 4.61
CA ARG A 28 -6.84 -13.11 5.19
C ARG A 28 -6.07 -13.43 6.47
N ASN A 29 -4.75 -13.26 6.46
CA ASN A 29 -3.91 -13.51 7.62
C ASN A 29 -4.13 -12.49 8.75
N LEU A 30 -4.69 -11.33 8.44
CA LEU A 30 -5.08 -10.31 9.43
C LEU A 30 -6.54 -10.44 9.86
N ASN A 31 -7.26 -11.43 9.36
CA ASN A 31 -8.69 -11.64 9.61
C ASN A 31 -9.55 -10.43 9.19
N ILE A 32 -9.17 -9.79 8.10
CA ILE A 32 -9.88 -8.66 7.52
C ILE A 32 -10.70 -9.15 6.33
N SER A 33 -12.00 -8.88 6.34
CA SER A 33 -12.92 -9.21 5.26
C SER A 33 -13.35 -7.95 4.53
N THR A 34 -13.20 -7.93 3.22
CA THR A 34 -13.63 -6.86 2.33
C THR A 34 -13.83 -7.43 0.93
N ASP A 35 -14.45 -6.65 0.04
CA ASP A 35 -14.67 -7.11 -1.33
C ASP A 35 -13.62 -6.57 -2.30
N GLU A 36 -13.05 -5.41 -2.02
CA GLU A 36 -12.07 -4.79 -2.90
C GLU A 36 -11.07 -3.89 -2.16
N VAL A 37 -9.84 -3.85 -2.65
CA VAL A 37 -8.82 -2.84 -2.32
C VAL A 37 -8.29 -2.29 -3.64
N VAL A 38 -8.12 -0.97 -3.73
CA VAL A 38 -7.62 -0.30 -4.92
C VAL A 38 -6.23 0.28 -4.64
N LEU A 39 -5.25 -0.08 -5.47
CA LEU A 39 -3.89 0.43 -5.41
C LEU A 39 -3.59 1.25 -6.65
N HIS A 40 -2.99 2.43 -6.45
CA HIS A 40 -2.52 3.30 -7.50
C HIS A 40 -1.01 3.50 -7.36
N PHE A 41 -0.25 3.04 -8.34
CA PHE A 41 1.20 3.33 -8.41
C PHE A 41 1.38 4.50 -9.35
N VAL A 42 1.93 5.59 -8.82
CA VAL A 42 1.96 6.88 -9.52
C VAL A 42 3.34 7.51 -9.47
N SER A 43 3.57 8.51 -10.33
CA SER A 43 4.80 9.30 -10.35
C SER A 43 4.85 10.29 -9.18
N LYS A 44 6.05 10.86 -8.94
CA LYS A 44 6.21 11.92 -7.93
C LYS A 44 5.31 13.12 -8.21
N ALA A 45 5.21 13.54 -9.47
CA ALA A 45 4.35 14.66 -9.85
C ALA A 45 2.87 14.35 -9.56
N ALA A 46 2.43 13.14 -9.89
CA ALA A 46 1.04 12.74 -9.68
C ALA A 46 0.69 12.63 -8.19
N ILE A 47 1.58 12.03 -7.37
CA ILE A 47 1.30 11.91 -5.92
C ILE A 47 1.36 13.28 -5.24
N GLY A 48 2.20 14.19 -5.72
CA GLY A 48 2.24 15.56 -5.24
C GLY A 48 0.95 16.30 -5.49
N LYS A 49 0.31 16.09 -6.65
CA LYS A 49 -0.99 16.67 -6.97
C LYS A 49 -2.09 16.13 -6.06
N VAL A 50 -2.12 14.83 -5.82
CA VAL A 50 -3.08 14.22 -4.89
C VAL A 50 -2.88 14.77 -3.48
N HIS A 51 -1.64 14.84 -3.01
CA HIS A 51 -1.30 15.37 -1.69
C HIS A 51 -1.71 16.84 -1.55
N SER A 52 -1.45 17.65 -2.57
CA SER A 52 -1.85 19.07 -2.61
C SER A 52 -3.36 19.24 -2.55
N SER A 53 -4.11 18.41 -3.29
CA SER A 53 -5.57 18.50 -3.37
C SER A 53 -6.27 18.19 -2.06
N PHE A 54 -5.72 17.28 -1.25
CA PHE A 54 -6.37 16.80 -0.02
C PHE A 54 -5.72 17.33 1.25
N PHE A 55 -4.44 17.72 1.22
CA PHE A 55 -3.69 18.11 2.41
C PHE A 55 -3.08 19.50 2.31
N ALA A 56 -3.34 20.23 1.22
CA ALA A 56 -2.80 21.58 0.94
C ALA A 56 -1.25 21.61 0.97
N ASP A 57 -0.61 20.50 0.65
CA ASP A 57 0.84 20.34 0.64
C ASP A 57 1.25 19.74 -0.71
N PRO A 58 2.00 20.48 -1.56
CA PRO A 58 2.41 19.99 -2.87
C PRO A 58 3.62 19.06 -2.86
N SER A 59 4.23 18.81 -1.70
CA SER A 59 5.43 17.97 -1.63
C SER A 59 5.09 16.51 -1.96
N PRO A 60 5.98 15.79 -2.66
CA PRO A 60 5.81 14.36 -2.86
C PRO A 60 5.85 13.61 -1.54
N THR A 61 5.04 12.56 -1.45
CA THR A 61 5.02 11.67 -0.30
C THR A 61 5.19 10.22 -0.78
N ASP A 62 5.42 9.30 0.14
CA ASP A 62 5.63 7.89 -0.18
C ASP A 62 4.31 7.17 -0.45
N CYS A 63 3.28 7.41 0.38
CA CYS A 63 1.95 6.85 0.13
C CYS A 63 0.86 7.71 0.77
N ILE A 64 -0.35 7.58 0.21
CA ILE A 64 -1.56 8.25 0.72
C ILE A 64 -2.68 7.21 0.76
N SER A 65 -3.42 7.15 1.86
CA SER A 65 -4.52 6.21 2.05
C SER A 65 -5.84 6.94 2.21
N PHE A 66 -6.86 6.45 1.50
CA PHE A 66 -8.23 6.93 1.57
C PHE A 66 -9.14 5.79 2.01
N PRO A 67 -9.46 5.66 3.31
CA PRO A 67 -10.43 4.66 3.77
C PRO A 67 -11.82 4.94 3.19
N ILE A 68 -12.54 3.88 2.83
CA ILE A 68 -13.90 3.98 2.29
C ILE A 68 -14.87 3.22 3.18
N ASP A 69 -14.83 1.89 3.15
CA ASP A 69 -15.70 1.04 3.96
C ASP A 69 -14.88 0.35 5.04
N PRO A 70 -15.06 0.70 6.34
CA PRO A 70 -14.28 0.08 7.42
C PRO A 70 -14.40 -1.44 7.43
N PRO A 71 -13.36 -2.17 7.89
CA PRO A 71 -13.38 -3.64 7.87
C PRO A 71 -14.47 -4.26 8.75
N GLU A 72 -14.95 -3.56 9.77
CA GLU A 72 -16.06 -4.00 10.62
C GLU A 72 -17.44 -3.72 10.02
N THR A 73 -17.53 -3.10 8.86
CA THR A 73 -18.79 -2.86 8.18
C THR A 73 -19.43 -4.18 7.78
N LYS A 74 -20.59 -4.47 8.35
CA LYS A 74 -21.35 -5.67 8.00
C LYS A 74 -21.97 -5.50 6.62
N GLU A 75 -22.10 -6.62 5.89
CA GLU A 75 -22.85 -6.63 4.65
C GLU A 75 -24.30 -6.24 4.93
N LEU A 76 -24.64 -5.02 4.55
CA LEU A 76 -26.01 -4.57 4.50
C LEU A 76 -26.42 -4.60 3.03
N ASP A 77 -27.42 -5.43 2.70
CA ASP A 77 -28.07 -5.48 1.38
C ASP A 77 -27.17 -5.91 0.21
N GLY A 78 -26.14 -6.71 0.46
CA GLY A 78 -25.26 -7.25 -0.58
C GLY A 78 -24.46 -6.21 -1.34
N LYS A 79 -24.23 -5.04 -0.76
CA LYS A 79 -23.42 -3.99 -1.40
C LYS A 79 -21.96 -4.38 -1.45
N HIS A 80 -21.32 -4.08 -2.58
CA HIS A 80 -19.89 -4.23 -2.77
C HIS A 80 -19.13 -3.30 -1.83
N ARG A 81 -18.23 -3.85 -1.02
CA ARG A 81 -17.44 -3.08 -0.05
C ARG A 81 -16.04 -2.83 -0.62
N ILE A 82 -15.61 -1.59 -0.55
CA ILE A 82 -14.24 -1.19 -0.90
C ILE A 82 -13.55 -0.74 0.38
N LEU A 83 -12.53 -1.46 0.82
CA LEU A 83 -11.78 -1.09 2.03
C LEU A 83 -11.20 0.30 1.92
N GLY A 84 -10.65 0.62 0.77
CA GLY A 84 -10.11 1.94 0.47
C GLY A 84 -9.19 1.95 -0.73
N GLU A 85 -8.61 3.10 -0.98
CA GLU A 85 -7.64 3.31 -2.04
C GLU A 85 -6.31 3.75 -1.45
N VAL A 86 -5.22 3.21 -1.99
CA VAL A 86 -3.85 3.55 -1.56
C VAL A 86 -3.08 4.02 -2.78
N PHE A 87 -2.50 5.21 -2.69
CA PHE A 87 -1.59 5.76 -3.69
C PHE A 87 -0.16 5.57 -3.20
N VAL A 88 0.68 4.94 -4.01
CA VAL A 88 2.08 4.66 -3.70
C VAL A 88 2.96 5.24 -4.79
N CYS A 89 4.07 5.87 -4.38
CA CYS A 89 5.06 6.41 -5.31
C CYS A 89 6.34 5.57 -5.29
N PRO A 90 6.52 4.65 -6.26
CA PRO A 90 7.75 3.84 -6.32
C PRO A 90 9.03 4.65 -6.51
N LYS A 91 8.95 5.84 -7.13
CA LYS A 91 10.12 6.71 -7.29
C LYS A 91 10.68 7.16 -5.93
N VAL A 92 9.81 7.49 -4.98
CA VAL A 92 10.24 7.84 -3.62
C VAL A 92 10.93 6.65 -2.95
N ALA A 93 10.39 5.44 -3.12
CA ALA A 93 11.01 4.22 -2.61
C ALA A 93 12.39 3.99 -3.24
N LEU A 94 12.51 4.20 -4.54
CA LEU A 94 13.74 4.03 -5.28
C LEU A 94 14.82 5.02 -4.79
N GLU A 95 14.47 6.28 -4.62
CA GLU A 95 15.39 7.30 -4.13
C GLU A 95 15.85 7.02 -2.70
N TYR A 96 14.92 6.71 -1.81
CA TYR A 96 15.24 6.37 -0.43
C TYR A 96 16.14 5.12 -0.34
N ALA A 97 15.78 4.07 -1.07
CA ALA A 97 16.55 2.84 -1.10
C ALA A 97 17.96 3.06 -1.65
N SER A 98 18.11 3.91 -2.65
CA SER A 98 19.41 4.27 -3.22
C SER A 98 20.30 4.96 -2.17
N GLU A 99 19.75 5.91 -1.42
CA GLU A 99 20.48 6.62 -0.35
C GLU A 99 20.87 5.70 0.79
N GLN A 100 19.98 4.78 1.19
CA GLN A 100 20.16 3.91 2.34
C GLN A 100 20.76 2.54 1.98
N LYS A 101 21.06 2.30 0.71
CA LYS A 101 21.57 1.01 0.20
C LYS A 101 20.63 -0.14 0.51
N LEU A 102 19.34 0.08 0.29
CA LEU A 102 18.28 -0.90 0.52
C LEU A 102 17.69 -1.38 -0.82
N ASN A 103 16.80 -2.36 -0.75
CA ASN A 103 16.10 -2.88 -1.93
C ASN A 103 14.84 -2.03 -2.20
N PRO A 104 14.72 -1.38 -3.38
CA PRO A 104 13.58 -0.52 -3.67
C PRO A 104 12.25 -1.27 -3.77
N HIS A 105 12.26 -2.55 -4.14
CA HIS A 105 11.04 -3.35 -4.17
C HIS A 105 10.54 -3.67 -2.77
N LEU A 106 11.44 -3.90 -1.80
CA LEU A 106 11.08 -4.09 -0.40
C LEU A 106 10.55 -2.78 0.22
N GLU A 107 11.14 -1.64 -0.12
CA GLU A 107 10.62 -0.34 0.31
C GLU A 107 9.22 -0.09 -0.24
N THR A 108 9.00 -0.38 -1.53
CA THR A 108 7.68 -0.24 -2.14
C THR A 108 6.66 -1.16 -1.48
N LYS A 109 7.05 -2.40 -1.17
CA LYS A 109 6.21 -3.34 -0.44
C LYS A 109 5.83 -2.78 0.94
N LEU A 110 6.78 -2.20 1.65
CA LEU A 110 6.53 -1.55 2.94
C LEU A 110 5.53 -0.41 2.81
N TYR A 111 5.63 0.42 1.77
CA TYR A 111 4.70 1.52 1.53
C TYR A 111 3.28 1.01 1.28
N ILE A 112 3.13 -0.08 0.50
CA ILE A 112 1.83 -0.72 0.28
C ILE A 112 1.24 -1.19 1.61
N ILE A 113 2.02 -1.90 2.40
CA ILE A 113 1.61 -2.43 3.70
C ILE A 113 1.21 -1.30 4.65
N HIS A 114 2.03 -0.26 4.74
CA HIS A 114 1.77 0.91 5.56
C HIS A 114 0.43 1.57 5.18
N GLY A 115 0.19 1.74 3.88
CA GLY A 115 -1.06 2.29 3.39
C GLY A 115 -2.27 1.42 3.73
N ILE A 116 -2.15 0.11 3.61
CA ILE A 116 -3.22 -0.83 3.97
C ILE A 116 -3.48 -0.80 5.48
N LEU A 117 -2.44 -0.71 6.30
CA LEU A 117 -2.59 -0.61 7.75
C LEU A 117 -3.38 0.64 8.15
N HIS A 118 -3.15 1.76 7.46
CA HIS A 118 -3.99 2.95 7.66
C HIS A 118 -5.45 2.68 7.32
N LEU A 119 -5.73 1.93 6.25
CA LEU A 119 -7.11 1.60 5.86
C LEU A 119 -7.84 0.78 6.93
N ILE A 120 -7.12 -0.02 7.71
CA ILE A 120 -7.73 -0.86 8.74
C ILE A 120 -7.62 -0.25 10.15
N GLY A 121 -7.20 1.01 10.25
CA GLY A 121 -7.33 1.79 11.48
C GLY A 121 -6.05 2.06 12.25
N TYR A 122 -4.90 1.59 11.79
CA TYR A 122 -3.62 1.97 12.39
C TYR A 122 -3.26 3.40 12.02
N ASP A 123 -2.69 4.16 12.94
CA ASP A 123 -2.20 5.50 12.67
C ASP A 123 -0.77 5.67 13.22
N ASP A 124 -0.17 6.84 12.93
CA ASP A 124 1.20 7.16 13.34
C ASP A 124 1.30 8.58 13.91
N LEU A 125 0.21 9.06 14.53
CA LEU A 125 0.08 10.43 15.01
C LEU A 125 0.88 10.70 16.29
N ASP A 126 1.06 9.68 17.14
CA ASP A 126 1.85 9.81 18.37
C ASP A 126 2.89 8.68 18.48
N SER A 127 3.74 8.74 19.50
CA SER A 127 4.82 7.77 19.66
C SER A 127 4.33 6.34 19.92
N SER A 128 3.24 6.17 20.65
CA SER A 128 2.64 4.87 20.93
C SER A 128 2.03 4.27 19.65
N SER A 129 1.28 5.06 18.90
CA SER A 129 0.68 4.65 17.63
C SER A 129 1.73 4.30 16.60
N ARG A 130 2.80 5.11 16.50
CA ARG A 130 3.93 4.82 15.59
C ARG A 130 4.61 3.50 15.92
N ARG A 131 4.76 3.19 17.21
CA ARG A 131 5.36 1.91 17.63
C ARG A 131 4.49 0.73 17.21
N LYS A 132 3.18 0.82 17.42
CA LYS A 132 2.23 -0.21 16.98
C LYS A 132 2.25 -0.37 15.47
N MET A 133 2.28 0.73 14.72
CA MET A 133 2.38 0.71 13.27
C MET A 133 3.64 -0.04 12.81
N ARG A 134 4.80 0.28 13.37
CA ARG A 134 6.06 -0.40 13.03
C ARG A 134 6.03 -1.89 13.34
N GLN A 135 5.46 -2.28 14.48
CA GLN A 135 5.30 -3.69 14.83
C GLN A 135 4.43 -4.42 13.83
N MET A 136 3.32 -3.82 13.42
CA MET A 136 2.43 -4.40 12.43
C MET A 136 3.06 -4.45 11.04
N GLU A 137 3.81 -3.42 10.66
CA GLU A 137 4.57 -3.42 9.40
C GLU A 137 5.52 -4.62 9.35
N GLN A 138 6.28 -4.87 10.41
CA GLN A 138 7.21 -6.00 10.47
C GLN A 138 6.50 -7.35 10.41
N LYS A 139 5.39 -7.47 11.11
CA LYS A 139 4.54 -8.67 11.04
C LYS A 139 4.02 -8.91 9.63
N CYS A 140 3.51 -7.87 8.99
CA CYS A 140 2.97 -7.95 7.62
C CYS A 140 4.06 -8.25 6.59
N LEU A 141 5.26 -7.67 6.75
CA LEU A 141 6.38 -7.99 5.87
C LEU A 141 6.74 -9.48 5.94
N LYS A 142 6.70 -10.08 7.11
CA LYS A 142 6.91 -11.53 7.26
C LYS A 142 5.82 -12.33 6.57
N ILE A 143 4.56 -11.95 6.75
CA ILE A 143 3.44 -12.61 6.09
C ILE A 143 3.58 -12.54 4.57
N CYS A 144 4.03 -11.41 4.05
CA CYS A 144 4.14 -11.15 2.61
C CYS A 144 5.48 -11.58 2.01
N GLU A 145 6.38 -12.17 2.79
CA GLU A 145 7.72 -12.59 2.33
C GLU A 145 7.69 -13.45 1.06
N PRO A 146 6.75 -14.40 0.87
CA PRO A 146 6.71 -15.21 -0.35
C PRO A 146 6.42 -14.43 -1.63
N PHE A 147 5.93 -13.19 -1.53
CA PHE A 147 5.52 -12.41 -2.69
C PHE A 147 6.57 -11.36 -3.05
N SER A 148 7.33 -11.59 -4.10
CA SER A 148 8.27 -10.60 -4.62
C SER A 148 7.53 -9.57 -5.46
N LEU A 149 7.84 -8.29 -5.28
CA LEU A 149 7.30 -7.22 -6.13
C LEU A 149 8.14 -7.04 -7.41
N SER A 150 9.33 -7.62 -7.48
CA SER A 150 10.15 -7.49 -8.67
C SER A 150 9.61 -8.39 -9.79
N LYS A 151 9.66 -7.88 -11.05
CA LYS A 151 9.37 -8.72 -12.21
C LYS A 151 10.50 -9.71 -12.36
N LYS A 152 10.17 -11.02 -12.34
CA LYS A 152 11.15 -12.05 -12.68
C LYS A 152 11.46 -11.92 -14.17
N ARG A 153 12.72 -11.72 -14.50
CA ARG A 153 13.17 -11.91 -15.88
C ARG A 153 13.03 -13.37 -16.22
N LEU A 154 12.34 -13.66 -17.30
CA LEU A 154 12.41 -14.96 -17.92
C LEU A 154 13.83 -15.10 -18.49
N SER A 155 14.63 -15.86 -17.81
CA SER A 155 15.96 -16.21 -18.31
C SER A 155 15.86 -17.36 -19.29
#